data_939b2b9af49348b8a497dd87dae2c831
#
_entry.id   939b2b9af49348b8a497dd87dae2c831
#
_cell.length_a   1.000
_cell.length_b   1.000
_cell.length_c   1.000
_cell.angle_alpha   90.00
_cell.angle_beta   90.00
_cell.angle_gamma   90.00
#
_symmetry.space_group_name_H-M   'P 1'
#
loop_
_entity.id
_entity.type
_entity.pdbx_description
1 polymer ?
#
loop_
_entity_poly.entity_id
_entity_poly.type
_entity_poly.pdbx_seq_one_letter_code
_entity_poly.pdbx_strand_id
1 'polypeptide(L)'
;MKAPFAINPETGHVQFPDLSLELRPLMPQSEFIAATSKLNRDNLGANGGWQRYSIRELISEDRRLGMFLIFLNERLQKLSFAYAHKDESWATWTEEGERAREKEYQTELAAQLGPGNTFPWGRVSVKLDSKSGGTDIWMDFSDPASSQP
;
A
#
# COMPACT_ATOMS: atom_id res chain seq x y z
N MET A 1 -14.54 12.14 5.08
CA MET A 1 -14.10 10.92 5.79
C MET A 1 -12.58 10.86 5.81
N LYS A 2 -12.02 10.57 6.95
CA LYS A 2 -10.57 10.50 7.07
C LYS A 2 -10.00 9.29 6.34
N ALA A 3 -8.86 9.46 5.68
CA ALA A 3 -8.20 8.36 5.01
C ALA A 3 -7.73 7.30 6.03
N PRO A 4 -7.72 6.02 5.68
CA PRO A 4 -7.31 4.96 6.59
C PRO A 4 -5.80 4.81 6.73
N PHE A 5 -5.03 5.72 6.16
CA PHE A 5 -3.57 5.68 6.18
C PHE A 5 -3.00 7.07 6.34
N ALA A 6 -1.75 7.12 6.83
CA ALA A 6 -0.99 8.37 6.91
C ALA A 6 0.47 8.07 6.54
N ILE A 7 1.01 8.85 5.61
CA ILE A 7 2.40 8.70 5.18
C ILE A 7 3.20 9.91 5.66
N ASN A 8 4.34 9.64 6.32
CA ASN A 8 5.27 10.70 6.71
C ASN A 8 6.15 11.03 5.50
N PRO A 9 6.08 12.24 4.95
CA PRO A 9 6.82 12.59 3.73
C PRO A 9 8.33 12.60 3.91
N GLU A 10 8.82 12.76 5.14
CA GLU A 10 10.26 12.80 5.41
C GLU A 10 10.87 11.40 5.53
N THR A 11 10.11 10.45 6.08
CA THR A 11 10.64 9.12 6.41
C THR A 11 10.09 8.00 5.55
N GLY A 12 8.93 8.20 4.91
CA GLY A 12 8.26 7.15 4.18
C GLY A 12 7.53 6.16 5.07
N HIS A 13 7.49 6.39 6.37
CA HIS A 13 6.71 5.53 7.27
C HIS A 13 5.23 5.70 6.96
N VAL A 14 4.51 4.60 6.86
CA VAL A 14 3.07 4.61 6.61
C VAL A 14 2.36 3.94 7.78
N GLN A 15 1.36 4.64 8.31
CA GLN A 15 0.56 4.14 9.43
C GLN A 15 -0.84 3.80 8.94
N PHE A 16 -1.34 2.67 9.44
CA PHE A 16 -2.72 2.24 9.26
C PHE A 16 -3.35 2.18 10.65
N PRO A 17 -3.87 3.31 11.15
CA PRO A 17 -4.29 3.39 12.56
C PRO A 17 -5.34 2.38 12.97
N ASP A 18 -6.29 2.06 12.09
CA ASP A 18 -7.35 1.11 12.41
C ASP A 18 -6.83 -0.31 12.62
N LEU A 19 -5.62 -0.60 12.16
CA LEU A 19 -4.97 -1.89 12.32
C LEU A 19 -3.84 -1.86 13.35
N SER A 20 -3.57 -0.70 13.94
CA SER A 20 -2.41 -0.49 14.81
C SER A 20 -1.13 -0.97 14.14
N LEU A 21 -1.01 -0.68 12.85
CA LEU A 21 0.10 -1.16 12.03
C LEU A 21 0.87 0.02 11.46
N GLU A 22 2.21 -0.05 11.58
CA GLU A 22 3.10 0.90 10.94
C GLU A 22 4.10 0.12 10.10
N LEU A 23 4.27 0.55 8.84
CA LEU A 23 5.25 -0.04 7.92
C LEU A 23 6.26 1.05 7.56
N ARG A 24 7.48 0.65 7.25
CA ARG A 24 8.51 1.60 6.88
C ARG A 24 9.38 1.07 5.74
N PRO A 25 10.07 1.97 5.02
CA PRO A 25 10.95 1.55 3.93
C PRO A 25 11.99 0.55 4.43
N LEU A 26 12.17 -0.53 3.67
CA LEU A 26 13.17 -1.57 3.95
C LEU A 26 12.99 -2.25 5.31
N MET A 27 11.76 -2.26 5.82
CA MET A 27 11.43 -2.92 7.08
C MET A 27 11.85 -4.40 7.06
N PRO A 28 12.47 -4.91 8.13
CA PRO A 28 12.82 -6.34 8.19
C PRO A 28 11.58 -7.22 8.12
N GLN A 29 11.66 -8.29 7.34
CA GLN A 29 10.56 -9.23 7.16
C GLN A 29 10.11 -9.84 8.50
N SER A 30 11.04 -10.18 9.38
CA SER A 30 10.71 -10.74 10.69
C SER A 30 9.89 -9.78 11.56
N GLU A 31 10.19 -8.50 11.48
CA GLU A 31 9.44 -7.48 12.20
C GLU A 31 8.02 -7.34 11.62
N PHE A 32 7.89 -7.39 10.29
CA PHE A 32 6.59 -7.38 9.63
C PHE A 32 5.74 -8.57 10.05
N ILE A 33 6.34 -9.77 10.06
CA ILE A 33 5.62 -10.98 10.44
C ILE A 33 5.09 -10.86 11.88
N ALA A 34 5.90 -10.37 12.79
CA ALA A 34 5.49 -10.16 14.18
C ALA A 34 4.37 -9.11 14.28
N ALA A 35 4.52 -7.99 13.56
CA ALA A 35 3.56 -6.89 13.62
C ALA A 35 2.19 -7.25 13.04
N THR A 36 2.13 -8.24 12.15
CA THR A 36 0.90 -8.63 11.45
C THR A 36 0.36 -9.98 11.88
N SER A 37 0.83 -10.52 13.01
CA SER A 37 0.46 -11.86 13.46
C SER A 37 -1.04 -12.04 13.72
N LYS A 38 -1.75 -10.96 14.06
CA LYS A 38 -3.19 -11.01 14.32
C LYS A 38 -4.04 -10.57 13.15
N LEU A 39 -3.41 -10.23 12.02
CA LEU A 39 -4.12 -9.79 10.84
C LEU A 39 -4.35 -10.95 9.88
N ASN A 40 -5.29 -10.76 8.96
CA ASN A 40 -5.61 -11.74 7.92
C ASN A 40 -4.55 -11.67 6.82
N ARG A 41 -3.40 -12.31 7.10
CA ARG A 41 -2.22 -12.28 6.23
C ARG A 41 -2.06 -13.60 5.49
N ASP A 42 -1.92 -13.51 4.16
CA ASP A 42 -1.64 -14.67 3.31
C ASP A 42 -0.20 -14.59 2.80
N ASN A 43 0.50 -15.72 2.88
CA ASN A 43 1.82 -15.87 2.30
C ASN A 43 1.63 -16.33 0.85
N LEU A 44 2.05 -15.51 -0.10
CA LEU A 44 1.84 -15.77 -1.53
C LEU A 44 3.03 -16.47 -2.18
N GLY A 45 4.07 -16.80 -1.41
CA GLY A 45 5.21 -17.56 -1.90
C GLY A 45 6.49 -16.75 -2.00
N ALA A 46 7.58 -17.47 -2.18
CA ALA A 46 8.92 -16.92 -2.27
C ALA A 46 9.63 -17.47 -3.50
N ASN A 47 10.48 -16.65 -4.12
CA ASN A 47 11.28 -17.06 -5.27
C ASN A 47 12.47 -16.11 -5.44
N GLY A 48 13.69 -16.67 -5.42
CA GLY A 48 14.91 -15.93 -5.71
C GLY A 48 15.14 -14.73 -4.78
N GLY A 49 14.85 -14.86 -3.49
CA GLY A 49 14.97 -13.77 -2.52
C GLY A 49 13.74 -12.89 -2.42
N TRP A 50 12.79 -13.03 -3.34
CA TRP A 50 11.53 -12.32 -3.29
C TRP A 50 10.52 -13.07 -2.45
N GLN A 51 9.78 -12.36 -1.59
CA GLN A 51 8.70 -12.91 -0.78
C GLN A 51 7.52 -11.98 -0.88
N ARG A 52 6.32 -12.55 -1.06
CA ARG A 52 5.09 -11.78 -1.23
C ARG A 52 4.06 -12.14 -0.17
N TYR A 53 3.36 -11.10 0.30
CA TYR A 53 2.25 -11.26 1.26
C TYR A 53 1.09 -10.41 0.82
N SER A 54 -0.12 -10.82 1.22
CA SER A 54 -1.30 -9.97 1.12
C SER A 54 -1.99 -9.91 2.47
N ILE A 55 -2.67 -8.80 2.73
CA ILE A 55 -3.46 -8.60 3.94
C ILE A 55 -4.81 -8.04 3.51
N ARG A 56 -5.89 -8.60 4.05
CA ARG A 56 -7.24 -8.11 3.82
C ARG A 56 -7.94 -7.95 5.15
N GLU A 57 -8.42 -6.74 5.41
CA GLU A 57 -9.08 -6.43 6.68
C GLU A 57 -10.30 -5.54 6.49
N LEU A 58 -11.26 -5.70 7.38
CA LEU A 58 -12.36 -4.76 7.53
C LEU A 58 -11.88 -3.70 8.52
N ILE A 59 -11.67 -2.47 8.05
CA ILE A 59 -11.09 -1.39 8.86
C ILE A 59 -12.13 -0.48 9.49
N SER A 60 -13.39 -0.62 9.05
CA SER A 60 -14.54 0.07 9.64
C SER A 60 -15.77 -0.75 9.25
N GLU A 61 -16.95 -0.37 9.75
CA GLU A 61 -18.17 -1.12 9.45
C GLU A 61 -18.47 -1.20 7.96
N ASP A 62 -18.01 -0.21 7.19
CA ASP A 62 -18.36 -0.07 5.79
C ASP A 62 -17.16 -0.05 4.84
N ARG A 63 -15.92 -0.18 5.33
CA ARG A 63 -14.74 -0.12 4.47
C ARG A 63 -13.82 -1.31 4.65
N ARG A 64 -13.21 -1.70 3.53
CA ARG A 64 -12.18 -2.75 3.50
C ARG A 64 -10.87 -2.16 3.03
N LEU A 65 -9.79 -2.69 3.56
CA LEU A 65 -8.43 -2.35 3.16
C LEU A 65 -7.74 -3.62 2.67
N GLY A 66 -7.13 -3.54 1.51
CA GLY A 66 -6.29 -4.61 0.98
C GLY A 66 -4.87 -4.09 0.81
N MET A 67 -3.90 -4.91 1.14
CA MET A 67 -2.48 -4.59 0.93
C MET A 67 -1.77 -5.74 0.25
N PHE A 68 -0.75 -5.39 -0.51
CA PHE A 68 0.16 -6.34 -1.13
C PHE A 68 1.58 -5.86 -0.82
N LEU A 69 2.41 -6.77 -0.29
CA LEU A 69 3.74 -6.42 0.16
C LEU A 69 4.75 -7.32 -0.52
N ILE A 70 5.84 -6.73 -1.01
CA ILE A 70 6.92 -7.43 -1.66
C ILE A 70 8.21 -7.16 -0.90
N PHE A 71 8.82 -8.24 -0.41
CA PHE A 71 10.11 -8.20 0.26
C PHE A 71 11.18 -8.73 -0.68
N LEU A 72 12.34 -8.12 -0.66
CA LEU A 72 13.52 -8.62 -1.37
C LEU A 72 14.62 -8.77 -0.34
N ASN A 73 15.17 -10.00 -0.25
CA ASN A 73 16.22 -10.33 0.71
C ASN A 73 15.86 -9.88 2.11
N GLU A 74 14.61 -10.19 2.52
CA GLU A 74 14.09 -9.94 3.86
C GLU A 74 13.90 -8.46 4.22
N ARG A 75 13.80 -7.57 3.20
CA ARG A 75 13.54 -6.15 3.40
C ARG A 75 12.35 -5.71 2.55
N LEU A 76 11.46 -4.91 3.13
CA LEU A 76 10.28 -4.43 2.42
C LEU A 76 10.67 -3.51 1.27
N GLN A 77 10.39 -3.94 0.05
CA GLN A 77 10.77 -3.23 -1.17
C GLN A 77 9.61 -2.47 -1.78
N LYS A 78 8.42 -3.06 -1.76
CA LYS A 78 7.23 -2.46 -2.36
C LYS A 78 6.01 -2.74 -1.50
N LEU A 79 5.13 -1.76 -1.47
CA LEU A 79 3.85 -1.86 -0.79
C LEU A 79 2.79 -1.29 -1.72
N SER A 80 1.72 -2.03 -1.96
CA SER A 80 0.54 -1.45 -2.58
C SER A 80 -0.64 -1.61 -1.65
N PHE A 81 -1.56 -0.66 -1.69
CA PHE A 81 -2.77 -0.77 -0.89
C PHE A 81 -3.92 -0.04 -1.55
N ALA A 82 -5.12 -0.50 -1.24
CA ALA A 82 -6.36 0.07 -1.72
C ALA A 82 -7.41 -0.06 -0.63
N TYR A 83 -8.31 0.90 -0.57
CA TYR A 83 -9.45 0.83 0.34
C TYR A 83 -10.71 1.19 -0.43
N ALA A 84 -11.81 0.54 -0.05
CA ALA A 84 -13.07 0.68 -0.75
C ALA A 84 -14.23 0.38 0.18
N HIS A 85 -15.43 0.78 -0.23
CA HIS A 85 -16.64 0.39 0.47
C HIS A 85 -16.77 -1.14 0.44
N LYS A 86 -17.19 -1.74 1.55
CA LYS A 86 -17.25 -3.21 1.67
C LYS A 86 -18.17 -3.87 0.65
N ASP A 87 -19.17 -3.13 0.14
CA ASP A 87 -20.13 -3.66 -0.82
C ASP A 87 -19.67 -3.52 -2.27
N GLU A 88 -18.51 -2.92 -2.52
CA GLU A 88 -17.97 -2.82 -3.86
C GLU A 88 -17.48 -4.20 -4.31
N SER A 89 -17.86 -4.58 -5.52
CA SER A 89 -17.54 -5.87 -6.10
C SER A 89 -17.52 -5.73 -7.62
N TRP A 90 -17.22 -6.82 -8.33
CA TRP A 90 -17.31 -6.81 -9.78
C TRP A 90 -18.72 -6.50 -10.28
N ALA A 91 -19.73 -6.87 -9.51
CA ALA A 91 -21.14 -6.58 -9.86
C ALA A 91 -21.46 -5.09 -9.80
N THR A 92 -20.75 -4.33 -8.97
CA THR A 92 -20.95 -2.88 -8.85
C THR A 92 -19.84 -2.08 -9.52
N TRP A 93 -18.88 -2.76 -10.13
CA TRP A 93 -17.73 -2.11 -10.76
C TRP A 93 -18.15 -1.27 -11.97
N THR A 94 -17.58 -0.07 -12.06
CA THR A 94 -17.69 0.79 -13.24
C THR A 94 -16.34 1.45 -13.49
N GLU A 95 -16.03 1.70 -14.77
CA GLU A 95 -14.81 2.41 -15.12
C GLU A 95 -14.82 3.82 -14.53
N GLU A 96 -15.97 4.47 -14.57
CA GLU A 96 -16.14 5.81 -14.00
C GLU A 96 -15.84 5.83 -12.51
N GLY A 97 -16.32 4.81 -11.77
CA GLY A 97 -16.05 4.68 -10.34
C GLY A 97 -14.58 4.49 -10.04
N GLU A 98 -13.87 3.72 -10.85
CA GLU A 98 -12.44 3.52 -10.66
C GLU A 98 -11.63 4.78 -10.99
N ARG A 99 -12.04 5.55 -11.98
CA ARG A 99 -11.39 6.83 -12.28
C ARG A 99 -11.63 7.84 -11.17
N ALA A 100 -12.80 7.82 -10.55
CA ALA A 100 -13.10 8.67 -9.40
C ALA A 100 -12.23 8.27 -8.21
N ARG A 101 -12.01 6.97 -8.01
CA ARG A 101 -11.14 6.46 -6.95
C ARG A 101 -9.68 6.88 -7.18
N GLU A 102 -9.20 6.77 -8.42
CA GLU A 102 -7.85 7.21 -8.77
C GLU A 102 -7.66 8.68 -8.39
N LYS A 103 -8.63 9.51 -8.74
CA LYS A 103 -8.58 10.94 -8.41
C LYS A 103 -8.63 11.19 -6.90
N GLU A 104 -9.45 10.44 -6.18
CA GLU A 104 -9.53 10.53 -4.73
C GLU A 104 -8.20 10.19 -4.07
N TYR A 105 -7.55 9.10 -4.52
CA TYR A 105 -6.25 8.70 -4.00
C TYR A 105 -5.19 9.76 -4.31
N GLN A 106 -5.18 10.30 -5.52
CA GLN A 106 -4.23 11.35 -5.90
C GLN A 106 -4.41 12.60 -5.04
N THR A 107 -5.65 12.98 -4.76
CA THR A 107 -5.97 14.12 -3.93
C THR A 107 -5.47 13.90 -2.50
N GLU A 108 -5.72 12.71 -1.95
CA GLU A 108 -5.29 12.38 -0.59
C GLU A 108 -3.77 12.35 -0.47
N LEU A 109 -3.09 11.77 -1.45
CA LEU A 109 -1.62 11.75 -1.45
C LEU A 109 -1.04 13.15 -1.53
N ALA A 110 -1.62 14.01 -2.36
CA ALA A 110 -1.17 15.39 -2.46
C ALA A 110 -1.36 16.15 -1.14
N ALA A 111 -2.45 15.84 -0.41
CA ALA A 111 -2.70 16.45 0.89
C ALA A 111 -1.67 16.02 1.93
N GLN A 112 -1.21 14.78 1.87
CA GLN A 112 -0.26 14.24 2.84
C GLN A 112 1.20 14.53 2.47
N LEU A 113 1.54 14.47 1.18
CA LEU A 113 2.92 14.50 0.71
C LEU A 113 3.29 15.80 -0.03
N GLY A 114 2.31 16.62 -0.36
CA GLY A 114 2.55 17.80 -1.18
C GLY A 114 2.68 17.43 -2.66
N PRO A 115 3.09 18.37 -3.51
CA PRO A 115 3.28 18.11 -4.94
C PRO A 115 4.51 17.24 -5.15
N GLY A 116 4.41 16.33 -6.09
CA GLY A 116 5.50 15.44 -6.40
C GLY A 116 5.27 14.04 -5.87
N ASN A 117 6.05 13.12 -6.39
CA ASN A 117 5.90 11.71 -6.10
C ASN A 117 7.23 10.99 -5.81
N THR A 118 8.32 11.73 -5.78
CA THR A 118 9.67 11.18 -5.55
C THR A 118 10.25 11.79 -4.27
N PHE A 119 10.79 10.93 -3.42
CA PHE A 119 11.29 11.27 -2.09
C PHE A 119 12.61 10.56 -1.85
N PRO A 120 13.41 10.98 -0.86
CA PRO A 120 14.66 10.29 -0.55
C PRO A 120 14.50 8.79 -0.27
N TRP A 121 13.35 8.39 0.27
CA TRP A 121 13.07 6.99 0.64
C TRP A 121 12.39 6.21 -0.48
N GLY A 122 12.00 6.82 -1.59
CA GLY A 122 11.34 6.11 -2.67
C GLY A 122 10.33 6.94 -3.44
N ARG A 123 9.37 6.27 -4.05
CA ARG A 123 8.33 6.89 -4.87
C ARG A 123 6.95 6.41 -4.47
N VAL A 124 5.97 7.28 -4.71
CA VAL A 124 4.56 6.97 -4.51
C VAL A 124 3.81 7.23 -5.81
N SER A 125 2.93 6.33 -6.19
CA SER A 125 2.12 6.49 -7.40
C SER A 125 0.73 5.90 -7.19
N VAL A 126 -0.21 6.34 -8.02
CA VAL A 126 -1.55 5.75 -8.09
C VAL A 126 -1.66 5.11 -9.46
N LYS A 127 -2.03 3.83 -9.49
CA LYS A 127 -2.11 3.09 -10.75
C LYS A 127 -3.48 2.44 -10.87
N LEU A 128 -4.12 2.69 -12.01
CA LEU A 128 -5.32 1.97 -12.42
C LEU A 128 -4.85 0.84 -13.34
N ASP A 129 -5.09 -0.39 -12.90
CA ASP A 129 -4.76 -1.56 -13.71
C ASP A 129 -5.94 -1.86 -14.63
N SER A 130 -5.75 -1.64 -15.92
CA SER A 130 -6.81 -1.86 -16.91
C SER A 130 -7.20 -3.34 -17.04
N LYS A 131 -6.33 -4.26 -16.65
CA LYS A 131 -6.63 -5.70 -16.71
C LYS A 131 -7.47 -6.16 -15.53
N SER A 132 -7.10 -5.74 -14.32
CA SER A 132 -7.86 -6.10 -13.13
C SER A 132 -9.00 -5.14 -12.85
N GLY A 133 -8.95 -3.93 -13.43
CA GLY A 133 -9.93 -2.88 -13.19
C GLY A 133 -9.80 -2.21 -11.84
N GLY A 134 -8.75 -2.52 -11.07
CA GLY A 134 -8.53 -1.97 -9.74
C GLY A 134 -7.56 -0.81 -9.71
N THR A 135 -7.73 0.08 -8.76
CA THR A 135 -6.85 1.22 -8.54
C THR A 135 -6.14 1.05 -7.21
N ASP A 136 -4.82 1.16 -7.22
CA ASP A 136 -3.98 0.98 -6.05
C ASP A 136 -3.03 2.15 -5.86
N ILE A 137 -2.69 2.41 -4.60
CA ILE A 137 -1.59 3.29 -4.24
C ILE A 137 -0.36 2.40 -4.13
N TRP A 138 0.71 2.77 -4.84
CA TRP A 138 1.97 2.02 -4.82
C TRP A 138 3.06 2.85 -4.16
N MET A 139 3.80 2.22 -3.27
CA MET A 139 5.01 2.78 -2.68
C MET A 139 6.18 1.88 -3.04
N ASP A 140 7.16 2.45 -3.74
CA ASP A 140 8.41 1.78 -4.08
C ASP A 140 9.49 2.34 -3.17
N PHE A 141 9.99 1.52 -2.25
CA PHE A 141 11.04 1.95 -1.35
C PHE A 141 12.38 1.68 -1.99
N SER A 142 13.25 2.66 -1.97
CA SER A 142 14.58 2.50 -2.54
C SER A 142 15.63 2.78 -1.48
N ASP A 143 16.66 1.94 -1.50
CA ASP A 143 17.87 2.22 -0.75
C ASP A 143 18.62 3.28 -1.55
N PRO A 144 18.97 4.43 -0.98
CA PRO A 144 19.73 5.46 -1.70
C PRO A 144 21.00 4.93 -2.35
N ALA A 145 21.65 3.93 -1.73
CA ALA A 145 22.84 3.30 -2.30
C ALA A 145 22.53 2.47 -3.53
N SER A 146 21.37 1.79 -3.57
CA SER A 146 20.97 0.95 -4.69
C SER A 146 20.34 1.73 -5.83
N SER A 147 19.96 2.99 -5.61
CA SER A 147 19.38 3.83 -6.65
C SER A 147 20.43 4.51 -7.53
N GLN A 148 21.69 4.36 -7.21
CA GLN A 148 22.79 4.91 -7.98
C GLN A 148 23.03 4.03 -9.22
N PRO A 149 23.16 4.64 -10.40
CA PRO A 149 23.48 3.88 -11.61
C PRO A 149 24.90 3.34 -11.57
#